data_415bb18b51c673151c03816314b6cff6
#
_entry.id   415bb18b51c673151c03816314b6cff6
#
_cell.length_a   1.000
_cell.length_b   1.000
_cell.length_c   1.000
_cell.angle_alpha   90.00
_cell.angle_beta   90.00
_cell.angle_gamma   90.00
#
_symmetry.space_group_name_H-M   'P 1'
#
loop_
_entity.id
_entity.type
_entity.pdbx_description
1 polymer ?
#
loop_
_entity_poly.entity_id
_entity_poly.type
_entity_poly.pdbx_seq_one_letter_code
_entity_poly.pdbx_strand_id
1 'polypeptide(L)'
;MPSRVPEGQARGWIIPIGGAENKENDRRILERFVRVSGADAADIVVIPTASRMHETGSRYEEIFKALGAARVTVMDFDTRRDCREPGRLKRIEEASGIFFTGGNQLRLTTLLGGTSVAKLIRIRNARGVSVGGTSAGASILCEHMIAGGDEGSSIVAGSVRLAPGLGLTNRFIIDQHFRERDRLGRLLTAVAYNPFAVGIGLDEDTAAFIGPDEVVEVEGSGSVTLVDPSEVSFSSIGTVEDGQPACMLGLRLHMLVTGATFNLKTHVASATALTQSKE
;
A
#
# COMPACT_ATOMS: atom_id res chain seq x y z
N MET A 1 -2.82 -14.02 -4.99
CA MET A 1 -3.28 -14.37 -3.62
C MET A 1 -2.14 -14.24 -2.63
N PRO A 2 -2.41 -13.70 -1.42
CA PRO A 2 -1.42 -13.59 -0.35
C PRO A 2 -0.81 -14.95 0.01
N SER A 3 0.47 -14.97 0.39
CA SER A 3 1.07 -16.19 0.92
C SER A 3 0.52 -16.49 2.32
N ARG A 4 0.34 -17.79 2.61
CA ARG A 4 -0.10 -18.23 3.94
C ARG A 4 1.00 -17.91 4.98
N VAL A 5 0.59 -17.39 6.12
CA VAL A 5 1.47 -17.21 7.28
C VAL A 5 1.78 -18.58 7.88
N PRO A 6 3.05 -18.95 8.08
CA PRO A 6 3.40 -20.19 8.75
C PRO A 6 2.89 -20.23 10.20
N GLU A 7 2.63 -21.42 10.71
CA GLU A 7 2.19 -21.60 12.08
C GLU A 7 3.21 -21.05 13.08
N GLY A 8 2.73 -20.32 14.09
CA GLY A 8 3.58 -19.66 15.09
C GLY A 8 4.33 -18.43 14.62
N GLN A 9 4.11 -18.00 13.39
CA GLN A 9 4.69 -16.75 12.86
C GLN A 9 3.63 -15.67 12.68
N ALA A 10 4.08 -14.40 12.57
CA ALA A 10 3.24 -13.26 12.23
C ALA A 10 3.66 -12.69 10.88
N ARG A 11 2.71 -12.11 10.15
CA ARG A 11 2.97 -11.36 8.93
C ARG A 11 3.77 -10.09 9.25
N GLY A 12 4.67 -9.67 8.36
CA GLY A 12 5.28 -8.35 8.42
C GLY A 12 4.29 -7.24 8.11
N TRP A 13 4.65 -6.02 8.47
CA TRP A 13 3.86 -4.84 8.18
C TRP A 13 3.65 -4.66 6.67
N ILE A 14 2.49 -4.14 6.29
CA ILE A 14 2.18 -3.65 4.94
C ILE A 14 1.96 -2.15 5.07
N ILE A 15 2.79 -1.35 4.37
CA ILE A 15 2.87 0.10 4.62
C ILE A 15 2.70 0.87 3.30
N PRO A 16 1.46 1.06 2.83
CA PRO A 16 1.19 1.96 1.71
C PRO A 16 1.30 3.42 2.15
N ILE A 17 1.98 4.24 1.34
CA ILE A 17 2.19 5.68 1.52
C ILE A 17 1.57 6.41 0.33
N GLY A 18 0.81 7.46 0.59
CA GLY A 18 0.03 8.19 -0.41
C GLY A 18 0.84 8.92 -1.47
N GLY A 19 2.14 9.03 -1.30
CA GLY A 19 3.05 9.77 -2.16
C GLY A 19 3.50 11.08 -1.54
N ALA A 20 4.51 11.72 -2.15
CA ALA A 20 5.04 13.01 -1.73
C ALA A 20 5.39 13.10 -0.23
N GLU A 21 5.70 11.97 0.41
CA GLU A 21 6.10 11.93 1.82
C GLU A 21 7.33 12.81 2.07
N ASN A 22 7.35 13.46 3.24
CA ASN A 22 8.43 14.38 3.61
C ASN A 22 9.76 13.63 3.74
N LYS A 23 10.74 14.06 2.94
CA LYS A 23 12.08 13.45 2.86
C LYS A 23 13.17 14.30 3.51
N GLU A 24 12.81 15.48 4.03
CA GLU A 24 13.77 16.48 4.49
C GLU A 24 13.65 16.77 5.98
N ASN A 25 12.56 17.38 6.41
CA ASN A 25 12.42 17.92 7.76
C ASN A 25 11.64 17.00 8.71
N ASP A 26 10.59 16.34 8.21
CA ASP A 26 9.72 15.47 9.00
C ASP A 26 9.61 14.09 8.34
N ARG A 27 10.59 13.26 8.61
CA ARG A 27 10.71 11.91 8.02
C ARG A 27 9.98 10.82 8.81
N ARG A 28 9.02 11.18 9.67
CA ARG A 28 8.35 10.25 10.60
C ARG A 28 7.84 8.96 9.96
N ILE A 29 7.30 9.04 8.74
CA ILE A 29 6.82 7.86 8.00
C ILE A 29 7.98 6.93 7.67
N LEU A 30 9.07 7.46 7.10
CA LEU A 30 10.25 6.69 6.71
C LEU A 30 11.04 6.19 7.93
N GLU A 31 11.11 6.97 9.01
CA GLU A 31 11.67 6.57 10.31
C GLU A 31 10.91 5.37 10.90
N ARG A 32 9.57 5.46 10.87
CA ARG A 32 8.74 4.36 11.35
C ARG A 32 8.89 3.12 10.47
N PHE A 33 9.05 3.27 9.15
CA PHE A 33 9.34 2.15 8.25
C PHE A 33 10.67 1.47 8.63
N VAL A 34 11.75 2.22 8.87
CA VAL A 34 13.04 1.66 9.35
C VAL A 34 12.85 0.93 10.67
N ARG A 35 12.14 1.52 11.63
CA ARG A 35 11.88 0.93 12.95
C ARG A 35 11.18 -0.42 12.84
N VAL A 36 10.10 -0.53 12.06
CA VAL A 36 9.36 -1.80 11.90
C VAL A 36 10.05 -2.79 10.96
N SER A 37 11.11 -2.36 10.29
CA SER A 37 11.98 -3.22 9.47
C SER A 37 13.19 -3.74 10.21
N GLY A 38 13.34 -3.44 11.53
CA GLY A 38 14.43 -3.94 12.37
C GLY A 38 15.30 -2.87 13.02
N ALA A 39 14.89 -1.59 12.94
CA ALA A 39 15.58 -0.43 13.52
C ALA A 39 17.06 -0.35 13.06
N ASP A 40 18.01 -0.34 13.99
CA ASP A 40 19.45 -0.29 13.74
C ASP A 40 20.03 -1.58 13.12
N ALA A 41 19.27 -2.68 13.13
CA ALA A 41 19.58 -3.91 12.39
C ALA A 41 18.84 -4.01 11.05
N ALA A 42 18.08 -3.00 10.64
CA ALA A 42 17.28 -3.04 9.43
C ALA A 42 18.14 -3.25 8.17
N ASP A 43 17.78 -4.26 7.40
CA ASP A 43 18.37 -4.58 6.10
C ASP A 43 17.31 -4.37 5.01
N ILE A 44 17.39 -3.24 4.31
CA ILE A 44 16.34 -2.75 3.41
C ILE A 44 16.74 -2.94 1.95
N VAL A 45 15.83 -3.51 1.17
CA VAL A 45 15.89 -3.52 -0.30
C VAL A 45 14.95 -2.45 -0.85
N VAL A 46 15.51 -1.48 -1.56
CA VAL A 46 14.76 -0.45 -2.30
C VAL A 46 14.58 -0.89 -3.74
N ILE A 47 13.34 -0.92 -4.23
CA ILE A 47 12.98 -1.32 -5.60
C ILE A 47 12.45 -0.09 -6.33
N PRO A 48 13.29 0.62 -7.12
CA PRO A 48 12.92 1.84 -7.83
C PRO A 48 12.28 1.60 -9.21
N THR A 49 12.01 0.37 -9.57
CA THR A 49 11.54 -0.08 -10.90
C THR A 49 10.34 0.71 -11.46
N ALA A 50 9.50 1.32 -10.60
CA ALA A 50 8.41 2.20 -11.04
C ALA A 50 8.91 3.51 -11.67
N SER A 51 10.05 4.01 -11.22
CA SER A 51 10.62 5.30 -11.65
C SER A 51 11.37 5.16 -12.96
N ARG A 52 11.40 6.26 -13.73
CA ARG A 52 12.31 6.44 -14.87
C ARG A 52 13.51 7.31 -14.52
N MET A 53 13.53 7.88 -13.31
CA MET A 53 14.60 8.72 -12.80
C MET A 53 15.63 7.84 -12.10
N HIS A 54 16.85 7.83 -12.58
CA HIS A 54 17.92 6.96 -12.08
C HIS A 54 18.30 7.25 -10.62
N GLU A 55 18.16 8.50 -10.17
CA GLU A 55 18.49 8.93 -8.81
C GLU A 55 17.44 8.55 -7.76
N THR A 56 16.25 8.06 -8.18
CA THR A 56 15.20 7.73 -7.22
C THR A 56 15.65 6.68 -6.21
N GLY A 57 16.32 5.63 -6.67
CA GLY A 57 16.82 4.56 -5.80
C GLY A 57 17.86 5.05 -4.82
N SER A 58 18.89 5.78 -5.30
CA SER A 58 19.98 6.31 -4.48
C SER A 58 19.48 7.32 -3.44
N ARG A 59 18.49 8.15 -3.77
CA ARG A 59 17.88 9.07 -2.81
C ARG A 59 17.27 8.34 -1.60
N TYR A 60 16.51 7.25 -1.83
CA TYR A 60 15.98 6.46 -0.72
C TYR A 60 17.05 5.66 0.02
N GLU A 61 18.09 5.22 -0.67
CA GLU A 61 19.26 4.59 -0.03
C GLU A 61 19.92 5.53 0.97
N GLU A 62 20.19 6.79 0.56
CA GLU A 62 20.75 7.82 1.43
C GLU A 62 19.85 8.12 2.61
N ILE A 63 18.55 8.28 2.39
CA ILE A 63 17.58 8.55 3.45
C ILE A 63 17.56 7.40 4.48
N PHE A 64 17.40 6.15 4.05
CA PHE A 64 17.32 5.03 4.99
C PHE A 64 18.62 4.79 5.75
N LYS A 65 19.79 5.02 5.11
CA LYS A 65 21.07 5.02 5.80
C LYS A 65 21.17 6.13 6.85
N ALA A 66 20.74 7.35 6.51
CA ALA A 66 20.69 8.47 7.44
C ALA A 66 19.72 8.25 8.61
N LEU A 67 18.68 7.44 8.41
CA LEU A 67 17.71 7.01 9.43
C LEU A 67 18.20 5.80 10.26
N GLY A 68 19.43 5.34 10.05
CA GLY A 68 20.08 4.32 10.87
C GLY A 68 19.88 2.86 10.41
N ALA A 69 19.40 2.61 9.20
CA ALA A 69 19.36 1.25 8.67
C ALA A 69 20.77 0.67 8.50
N ALA A 70 21.00 -0.56 9.00
CA ALA A 70 22.30 -1.22 8.94
C ALA A 70 22.78 -1.46 7.51
N ARG A 71 21.85 -1.80 6.62
CA ARG A 71 22.15 -2.07 5.22
C ARG A 71 21.00 -1.60 4.34
N VAL A 72 21.34 -0.92 3.24
CA VAL A 72 20.37 -0.55 2.20
C VAL A 72 20.93 -0.98 0.85
N THR A 73 20.11 -1.63 0.03
CA THR A 73 20.49 -2.08 -1.30
C THR A 73 19.44 -1.62 -2.30
N VAL A 74 19.85 -0.86 -3.31
CA VAL A 74 19.00 -0.51 -4.44
C VAL A 74 19.01 -1.66 -5.45
N MET A 75 17.83 -2.09 -5.89
CA MET A 75 17.67 -3.20 -6.81
C MET A 75 16.61 -2.88 -7.85
N ASP A 76 17.03 -2.50 -9.03
CA ASP A 76 16.14 -2.25 -10.15
C ASP A 76 15.89 -3.53 -10.98
N PHE A 77 14.73 -3.58 -11.64
CA PHE A 77 14.34 -4.66 -12.55
C PHE A 77 13.92 -4.06 -13.88
N ASP A 78 14.79 -4.15 -14.88
CA ASP A 78 14.53 -3.64 -16.23
C ASP A 78 13.79 -4.64 -17.09
N THR A 79 14.00 -5.92 -16.84
CA THR A 79 13.38 -7.02 -17.54
C THR A 79 12.80 -8.07 -16.60
N ARG A 80 11.85 -8.86 -17.07
CA ARG A 80 11.32 -10.02 -16.33
C ARG A 80 12.38 -11.12 -16.09
N ARG A 81 13.48 -11.13 -16.87
CA ARG A 81 14.60 -12.06 -16.71
C ARG A 81 15.36 -11.77 -15.43
N ASP A 82 15.53 -10.50 -15.07
CA ASP A 82 16.22 -10.06 -13.86
C ASP A 82 15.56 -10.64 -12.60
N CYS A 83 14.25 -10.88 -12.66
CA CYS A 83 13.49 -11.49 -11.57
C CYS A 83 13.82 -12.98 -11.30
N ARG A 84 14.68 -13.60 -12.10
CA ARG A 84 15.13 -14.99 -11.95
C ARG A 84 16.60 -15.09 -11.53
N GLU A 85 17.30 -13.97 -11.43
CA GLU A 85 18.72 -13.94 -11.06
C GLU A 85 18.92 -14.41 -9.61
N PRO A 86 19.73 -15.46 -9.36
CA PRO A 86 19.90 -16.03 -8.03
C PRO A 86 20.41 -15.02 -7.01
N GLY A 87 21.32 -14.10 -7.40
CA GLY A 87 21.85 -13.06 -6.53
C GLY A 87 20.77 -12.08 -6.05
N ARG A 88 19.86 -11.67 -6.94
CA ARG A 88 18.74 -10.79 -6.59
C ARG A 88 17.74 -11.50 -5.67
N LEU A 89 17.41 -12.75 -5.95
CA LEU A 89 16.54 -13.55 -5.08
C LEU A 89 17.13 -13.71 -3.68
N LYS A 90 18.43 -14.08 -3.60
CA LYS A 90 19.13 -14.20 -2.33
C LYS A 90 19.10 -12.89 -1.55
N ARG A 91 19.31 -11.74 -2.23
CA ARG A 91 19.30 -10.43 -1.58
C ARG A 91 17.91 -10.07 -1.00
N ILE A 92 16.82 -10.41 -1.68
CA ILE A 92 15.44 -10.26 -1.15
C ILE A 92 15.20 -11.23 0.01
N GLU A 93 15.78 -12.42 -0.05
CA GLU A 93 15.65 -13.42 1.01
C GLU A 93 16.33 -12.99 2.31
N GLU A 94 17.43 -12.25 2.24
CA GLU A 94 18.15 -11.71 3.38
C GLU A 94 17.49 -10.47 4.01
N ALA A 95 16.71 -9.72 3.24
CA ALA A 95 16.13 -8.45 3.66
C ALA A 95 15.16 -8.57 4.84
N SER A 96 15.15 -7.59 5.72
CA SER A 96 14.14 -7.39 6.78
C SER A 96 13.07 -6.35 6.40
N GLY A 97 13.36 -5.49 5.42
CA GLY A 97 12.45 -4.51 4.86
C GLY A 97 12.54 -4.43 3.33
N ILE A 98 11.41 -4.24 2.65
CA ILE A 98 11.35 -4.05 1.19
C ILE A 98 10.55 -2.79 0.92
N PHE A 99 11.09 -1.87 0.11
CA PHE A 99 10.48 -0.59 -0.17
C PHE A 99 10.34 -0.35 -1.68
N PHE A 100 9.12 -0.11 -2.15
CA PHE A 100 8.83 0.23 -3.54
C PHE A 100 8.70 1.74 -3.70
N THR A 101 9.42 2.33 -4.65
CA THR A 101 9.33 3.76 -4.91
C THR A 101 8.13 4.12 -5.79
N GLY A 102 7.85 5.42 -5.89
CA GLY A 102 6.85 5.97 -6.79
C GLY A 102 7.25 5.92 -8.28
N GLY A 103 6.27 6.15 -9.14
CA GLY A 103 6.42 6.17 -10.59
C GLY A 103 5.20 5.60 -11.31
N ASN A 104 5.39 4.58 -12.12
CA ASN A 104 4.32 3.92 -12.88
C ASN A 104 4.03 2.52 -12.33
N GLN A 105 2.84 2.34 -11.73
CA GLN A 105 2.44 1.06 -11.14
C GLN A 105 2.25 -0.06 -12.18
N LEU A 106 1.87 0.28 -13.42
CA LEU A 106 1.77 -0.72 -14.49
C LEU A 106 3.15 -1.27 -14.88
N ARG A 107 4.20 -0.42 -14.82
CA ARG A 107 5.58 -0.89 -15.02
C ARG A 107 5.97 -1.91 -13.95
N LEU A 108 5.63 -1.66 -12.67
CA LEU A 108 5.88 -2.63 -11.59
C LEU A 108 5.16 -3.95 -11.84
N THR A 109 3.86 -3.94 -12.11
CA THR A 109 3.11 -5.19 -12.28
C THR A 109 3.52 -5.96 -13.54
N THR A 110 3.85 -5.29 -14.65
CA THR A 110 4.27 -5.95 -15.88
C THR A 110 5.64 -6.58 -15.76
N LEU A 111 6.57 -5.98 -15.01
CA LEU A 111 7.92 -6.53 -14.81
C LEU A 111 7.95 -7.57 -13.69
N LEU A 112 7.33 -7.30 -12.54
CA LEU A 112 7.42 -8.14 -11.35
C LEU A 112 6.30 -9.16 -11.24
N GLY A 113 5.09 -8.84 -11.70
CA GLY A 113 3.89 -9.67 -11.54
C GLY A 113 4.07 -11.11 -12.03
N GLY A 114 3.73 -12.10 -11.20
CA GLY A 114 3.84 -13.52 -11.51
C GLY A 114 5.27 -14.08 -11.57
N THR A 115 6.30 -13.29 -11.22
CA THR A 115 7.71 -13.73 -11.24
C THR A 115 8.13 -14.37 -9.92
N SER A 116 9.35 -14.95 -9.90
CA SER A 116 9.98 -15.50 -8.69
C SER A 116 10.17 -14.43 -7.61
N VAL A 117 10.53 -13.18 -8.01
CA VAL A 117 10.66 -12.05 -7.09
C VAL A 117 9.33 -11.73 -6.40
N ALA A 118 8.25 -11.57 -7.16
CA ALA A 118 6.93 -11.29 -6.58
C ALA A 118 6.46 -12.41 -5.63
N LYS A 119 6.70 -13.68 -6.01
CA LYS A 119 6.40 -14.82 -5.15
C LYS A 119 7.21 -14.78 -3.85
N LEU A 120 8.52 -14.50 -3.97
CA LEU A 120 9.41 -14.44 -2.82
C LEU A 120 9.02 -13.31 -1.87
N ILE A 121 8.73 -12.11 -2.38
CA ILE A 121 8.28 -10.97 -1.56
C ILE A 121 7.02 -11.33 -0.76
N ARG A 122 6.02 -11.99 -1.37
CA ARG A 122 4.84 -12.47 -0.64
C ARG A 122 5.20 -13.46 0.47
N ILE A 123 6.09 -14.40 0.19
CA ILE A 123 6.55 -15.40 1.17
C ILE A 123 7.29 -14.70 2.31
N ARG A 124 8.18 -13.74 1.99
CA ARG A 124 8.95 -13.00 3.00
C ARG A 124 8.04 -12.16 3.89
N ASN A 125 7.04 -11.46 3.31
CA ASN A 125 6.06 -10.74 4.11
C ASN A 125 5.24 -11.68 5.00
N ALA A 126 4.81 -12.84 4.51
CA ALA A 126 4.12 -13.84 5.34
C ALA A 126 4.99 -14.39 6.49
N ARG A 127 6.31 -14.18 6.43
CA ARG A 127 7.31 -14.58 7.45
C ARG A 127 7.87 -13.41 8.26
N GLY A 128 7.20 -12.27 8.28
CA GLY A 128 7.54 -11.16 9.15
C GLY A 128 8.31 -10.01 8.49
N VAL A 129 8.68 -10.09 7.21
CA VAL A 129 9.36 -8.98 6.52
C VAL A 129 8.38 -7.85 6.23
N SER A 130 8.73 -6.63 6.66
CA SER A 130 7.95 -5.44 6.39
C SER A 130 8.06 -5.02 4.91
N VAL A 131 6.92 -4.69 4.29
CA VAL A 131 6.89 -4.23 2.89
C VAL A 131 6.14 -2.92 2.81
N GLY A 132 6.83 -1.88 2.36
CA GLY A 132 6.25 -0.55 2.16
C GLY A 132 6.40 -0.09 0.72
N GLY A 133 5.67 0.96 0.39
CA GLY A 133 5.82 1.61 -0.89
C GLY A 133 5.04 2.91 -0.97
N THR A 134 5.56 3.83 -1.78
CA THR A 134 4.99 5.16 -1.96
C THR A 134 4.37 5.34 -3.33
N SER A 135 3.22 6.02 -3.40
CA SER A 135 2.53 6.32 -4.67
C SER A 135 2.27 5.03 -5.50
N ALA A 136 2.88 4.87 -6.67
CA ALA A 136 2.80 3.64 -7.46
C ALA A 136 3.26 2.40 -6.67
N GLY A 137 4.26 2.55 -5.80
CA GLY A 137 4.73 1.49 -4.90
C GLY A 137 3.71 1.11 -3.83
N ALA A 138 2.84 2.01 -3.41
CA ALA A 138 1.71 1.71 -2.53
C ALA A 138 0.64 0.91 -3.26
N SER A 139 0.26 1.36 -4.44
CA SER A 139 -0.81 0.74 -5.24
C SER A 139 -0.54 -0.74 -5.54
N ILE A 140 0.73 -1.13 -5.74
CA ILE A 140 1.06 -2.50 -6.12
C ILE A 140 0.97 -3.51 -4.96
N LEU A 141 0.89 -3.07 -3.70
CA LEU A 141 0.96 -3.97 -2.54
C LEU A 141 -0.26 -4.91 -2.43
N CYS A 142 -1.44 -4.46 -2.84
CA CYS A 142 -2.66 -5.26 -2.81
C CYS A 142 -2.77 -6.25 -3.98
N GLU A 143 -3.78 -7.13 -3.94
CA GLU A 143 -4.06 -8.09 -5.02
C GLU A 143 -4.78 -7.41 -6.19
N HIS A 144 -5.80 -6.62 -5.91
CA HIS A 144 -6.55 -5.83 -6.90
C HIS A 144 -6.04 -4.38 -6.87
N MET A 145 -5.18 -4.04 -7.82
CA MET A 145 -4.54 -2.73 -7.91
C MET A 145 -5.35 -1.78 -8.81
N ILE A 146 -5.61 -0.57 -8.35
CA ILE A 146 -6.11 0.49 -9.22
C ILE A 146 -4.98 0.90 -10.19
N ALA A 147 -5.14 0.53 -11.45
CA ALA A 147 -4.18 0.85 -12.51
C ALA A 147 -4.39 2.26 -13.09
N GLY A 148 -5.61 2.76 -13.03
CA GLY A 148 -6.03 4.08 -13.49
C GLY A 148 -7.52 4.25 -13.33
N GLY A 149 -8.01 5.45 -13.57
CA GLY A 149 -9.44 5.77 -13.48
C GLY A 149 -9.64 7.27 -13.43
N ASP A 150 -10.91 7.67 -13.58
CA ASP A 150 -11.32 9.06 -13.64
C ASP A 150 -11.30 9.71 -12.24
N GLU A 151 -11.07 11.00 -12.19
CA GLU A 151 -11.23 11.83 -11.01
C GLU A 151 -12.70 12.10 -10.73
N GLY A 152 -13.06 12.47 -9.49
CA GLY A 152 -14.40 12.80 -9.08
C GLY A 152 -14.92 12.00 -7.90
N SER A 153 -16.15 12.29 -7.48
CA SER A 153 -16.74 11.77 -6.22
C SER A 153 -17.84 10.73 -6.42
N SER A 154 -18.24 10.42 -7.68
CA SER A 154 -19.36 9.54 -7.97
C SER A 154 -18.91 8.12 -8.31
N ILE A 155 -19.74 7.13 -7.96
CA ILE A 155 -19.59 5.75 -8.44
C ILE A 155 -20.10 5.70 -9.88
N VAL A 156 -19.20 5.44 -10.83
CA VAL A 156 -19.53 5.36 -12.26
C VAL A 156 -19.01 4.05 -12.82
N ALA A 157 -19.88 3.26 -13.43
CA ALA A 157 -19.48 2.00 -14.07
C ALA A 157 -18.43 2.24 -15.16
N GLY A 158 -17.38 1.43 -15.20
CA GLY A 158 -16.28 1.56 -16.17
C GLY A 158 -15.26 2.68 -15.86
N SER A 159 -15.48 3.56 -14.84
CA SER A 159 -14.58 4.68 -14.54
C SER A 159 -13.25 4.28 -13.92
N VAL A 160 -13.09 3.02 -13.47
CA VAL A 160 -11.87 2.52 -12.87
C VAL A 160 -11.32 1.32 -13.65
N ARG A 161 -10.00 1.29 -13.84
CA ARG A 161 -9.29 0.14 -14.42
C ARG A 161 -8.50 -0.56 -13.32
N LEU A 162 -8.77 -1.84 -13.13
CA LEU A 162 -8.06 -2.69 -12.19
C LEU A 162 -7.01 -3.54 -12.92
N ALA A 163 -5.91 -3.83 -12.24
CA ALA A 163 -4.87 -4.74 -12.69
C ALA A 163 -4.37 -5.57 -11.49
N PRO A 164 -3.74 -6.73 -11.72
CA PRO A 164 -3.11 -7.48 -10.65
C PRO A 164 -1.96 -6.69 -10.01
N GLY A 165 -1.96 -6.60 -8.68
CA GLY A 165 -0.82 -6.14 -7.90
C GLY A 165 0.09 -7.28 -7.47
N LEU A 166 0.92 -7.07 -6.44
CA LEU A 166 1.81 -8.09 -5.88
C LEU A 166 1.06 -9.15 -5.05
N GLY A 167 -0.13 -8.81 -4.54
CA GLY A 167 -0.94 -9.72 -3.74
C GLY A 167 -0.36 -10.03 -2.36
N LEU A 168 0.17 -9.02 -1.66
CA LEU A 168 0.52 -9.15 -0.23
C LEU A 168 -0.74 -9.33 0.62
N THR A 169 -1.83 -8.74 0.16
CA THR A 169 -3.15 -8.81 0.77
C THR A 169 -4.25 -8.78 -0.28
N ASN A 170 -5.40 -9.34 0.06
CA ASN A 170 -6.66 -9.21 -0.67
C ASN A 170 -7.76 -8.55 0.20
N ARG A 171 -7.39 -8.07 1.40
CA ARG A 171 -8.33 -7.47 2.37
C ARG A 171 -8.67 -6.03 2.04
N PHE A 172 -7.84 -5.36 1.24
CA PHE A 172 -8.05 -3.97 0.88
C PHE A 172 -7.53 -3.64 -0.51
N ILE A 173 -8.06 -2.53 -1.05
CA ILE A 173 -7.64 -1.89 -2.31
C ILE A 173 -7.10 -0.51 -1.96
N ILE A 174 -5.98 -0.13 -2.59
CA ILE A 174 -5.28 1.11 -2.28
C ILE A 174 -5.46 2.13 -3.40
N ASP A 175 -5.78 3.36 -3.03
CA ASP A 175 -5.60 4.55 -3.86
C ASP A 175 -4.70 5.57 -3.16
N GLN A 176 -3.93 6.33 -3.93
CA GLN A 176 -2.88 7.24 -3.45
C GLN A 176 -3.00 8.62 -4.09
N HIS A 177 -2.34 9.67 -3.54
CA HIS A 177 -2.59 11.07 -3.86
C HIS A 177 -4.10 11.37 -3.83
N PHE A 178 -4.74 10.90 -2.78
CA PHE A 178 -6.18 10.65 -2.80
C PHE A 178 -6.99 11.94 -2.86
N ARG A 179 -6.82 12.79 -1.88
CA ARG A 179 -7.47 14.10 -1.82
C ARG A 179 -6.96 15.03 -2.92
N GLU A 180 -5.64 15.04 -3.14
CA GLU A 180 -4.96 15.95 -4.07
C GLU A 180 -5.42 15.77 -5.52
N ARG A 181 -5.99 14.60 -5.84
CA ARG A 181 -6.47 14.27 -7.20
C ARG A 181 -7.94 13.86 -7.24
N ASP A 182 -8.74 14.24 -6.24
CA ASP A 182 -10.19 13.97 -6.18
C ASP A 182 -10.56 12.52 -6.58
N ARG A 183 -10.00 11.53 -5.82
CA ARG A 183 -10.06 10.12 -6.22
C ARG A 183 -11.14 9.30 -5.52
N LEU A 184 -12.06 9.95 -4.80
CA LEU A 184 -13.10 9.25 -4.04
C LEU A 184 -13.97 8.36 -4.94
N GLY A 185 -14.45 8.87 -6.06
CA GLY A 185 -15.35 8.14 -6.96
C GLY A 185 -14.72 6.87 -7.51
N ARG A 186 -13.46 6.92 -7.93
CA ARG A 186 -12.79 5.71 -8.45
C ARG A 186 -12.49 4.68 -7.36
N LEU A 187 -12.21 5.09 -6.10
CA LEU A 187 -12.06 4.15 -4.99
C LEU A 187 -13.41 3.51 -4.65
N LEU A 188 -14.49 4.29 -4.60
CA LEU A 188 -15.85 3.80 -4.42
C LEU A 188 -16.21 2.79 -5.52
N THR A 189 -15.90 3.10 -6.78
CA THR A 189 -16.14 2.20 -7.92
C THR A 189 -15.31 0.92 -7.82
N ALA A 190 -14.03 1.01 -7.42
CA ALA A 190 -13.18 -0.16 -7.22
C ALA A 190 -13.72 -1.08 -6.11
N VAL A 191 -14.22 -0.51 -5.02
CA VAL A 191 -14.89 -1.24 -3.93
C VAL A 191 -16.23 -1.83 -4.39
N ALA A 192 -17.00 -1.10 -5.19
CA ALA A 192 -18.26 -1.61 -5.74
C ALA A 192 -18.05 -2.89 -6.58
N TYR A 193 -16.95 -2.95 -7.35
CA TYR A 193 -16.55 -4.18 -8.07
C TYR A 193 -15.94 -5.26 -7.17
N ASN A 194 -15.48 -4.93 -5.97
CA ASN A 194 -14.79 -5.84 -5.04
C ASN A 194 -15.32 -5.65 -3.60
N PRO A 195 -16.61 -5.94 -3.33
CA PRO A 195 -17.26 -5.61 -2.05
C PRO A 195 -16.78 -6.45 -0.86
N PHE A 196 -15.81 -7.32 -1.06
CA PHE A 196 -15.10 -8.06 0.00
C PHE A 196 -13.85 -7.35 0.53
N ALA A 197 -13.44 -6.24 -0.11
CA ALA A 197 -12.22 -5.52 0.23
C ALA A 197 -12.54 -4.09 0.70
N VAL A 198 -11.87 -3.64 1.76
CA VAL A 198 -11.93 -2.26 2.23
C VAL A 198 -11.14 -1.36 1.28
N GLY A 199 -11.71 -0.25 0.85
CA GLY A 199 -10.98 0.77 0.10
C GLY A 199 -10.14 1.64 1.06
N ILE A 200 -8.87 1.88 0.70
CA ILE A 200 -7.94 2.74 1.47
C ILE A 200 -7.45 3.85 0.56
N GLY A 201 -7.95 5.07 0.75
CA GLY A 201 -7.48 6.27 0.10
C GLY A 201 -6.45 7.00 0.98
N LEU A 202 -5.26 7.25 0.44
CA LEU A 202 -4.14 7.85 1.16
C LEU A 202 -3.82 9.23 0.59
N ASP A 203 -3.91 10.26 1.42
CA ASP A 203 -3.44 11.61 1.08
C ASP A 203 -1.91 11.64 0.93
N GLU A 204 -1.38 12.66 0.25
CA GLU A 204 0.07 12.90 0.21
C GLU A 204 0.64 13.04 1.63
N ASP A 205 1.91 12.72 1.81
CA ASP A 205 2.63 12.71 3.09
C ASP A 205 1.87 11.96 4.21
N THR A 206 1.17 10.88 3.85
CA THR A 206 0.37 10.08 4.78
C THR A 206 0.50 8.60 4.46
N ALA A 207 0.64 7.79 5.49
CA ALA A 207 0.81 6.34 5.40
C ALA A 207 -0.20 5.60 6.27
N ALA A 208 -0.63 4.43 5.81
CA ALA A 208 -1.30 3.44 6.63
C ALA A 208 -0.29 2.36 7.03
N PHE A 209 -0.04 2.23 8.32
CA PHE A 209 0.76 1.12 8.88
C PHE A 209 -0.18 -0.01 9.27
N ILE A 210 -0.17 -1.07 8.48
CA ILE A 210 -1.06 -2.21 8.68
C ILE A 210 -0.27 -3.34 9.31
N GLY A 211 -0.52 -3.59 10.59
CA GLY A 211 0.18 -4.55 11.41
C GLY A 211 -0.25 -6.01 11.18
N PRO A 212 0.47 -6.95 11.81
CA PRO A 212 0.13 -8.37 11.76
C PRO A 212 -1.22 -8.71 12.39
N ASP A 213 -1.74 -7.83 13.23
CA ASP A 213 -3.05 -7.88 13.88
C ASP A 213 -4.20 -7.35 12.99
N GLU A 214 -3.87 -6.94 11.76
CA GLU A 214 -4.79 -6.32 10.80
C GLU A 214 -5.35 -4.97 11.27
N VAL A 215 -4.65 -4.27 12.17
CA VAL A 215 -4.97 -2.90 12.56
C VAL A 215 -4.25 -1.92 11.63
N VAL A 216 -5.02 -0.98 11.10
CA VAL A 216 -4.54 0.17 10.33
C VAL A 216 -4.25 1.30 11.32
N GLU A 217 -3.02 1.75 11.37
CA GLU A 217 -2.57 2.93 12.10
C GLU A 217 -2.13 4.00 11.11
N VAL A 218 -2.49 5.26 11.37
CA VAL A 218 -2.17 6.38 10.48
C VAL A 218 -0.93 7.13 10.97
N GLU A 219 -0.04 7.46 10.04
CA GLU A 219 1.14 8.30 10.28
C GLU A 219 1.28 9.31 9.13
N GLY A 220 1.51 10.58 9.47
CA GLY A 220 1.74 11.63 8.48
C GLY A 220 0.93 12.89 8.76
N SER A 221 0.88 13.80 7.76
CA SER A 221 0.28 15.12 7.88
C SER A 221 -1.15 15.21 7.36
N GLY A 222 -1.60 14.27 6.54
CA GLY A 222 -2.93 14.20 5.95
C GLY A 222 -3.83 13.16 6.62
N SER A 223 -4.76 12.62 5.83
CA SER A 223 -5.75 11.64 6.27
C SER A 223 -5.71 10.35 5.44
N VAL A 224 -6.25 9.30 6.04
CA VAL A 224 -6.58 8.04 5.36
C VAL A 224 -8.10 7.92 5.32
N THR A 225 -8.65 7.87 4.13
CA THR A 225 -10.07 7.60 3.91
C THR A 225 -10.28 6.09 3.75
N LEU A 226 -11.13 5.52 4.61
CA LEU A 226 -11.52 4.11 4.51
C LEU A 226 -12.95 4.01 3.96
N VAL A 227 -13.09 3.21 2.91
CA VAL A 227 -14.38 2.84 2.31
C VAL A 227 -14.67 1.41 2.74
N ASP A 228 -15.59 1.24 3.69
CA ASP A 228 -15.92 -0.05 4.26
C ASP A 228 -17.26 -0.59 3.70
N PRO A 229 -17.23 -1.65 2.89
CA PRO A 229 -18.41 -2.25 2.29
C PRO A 229 -19.11 -3.30 3.16
N SER A 230 -18.70 -3.52 4.41
CA SER A 230 -19.20 -4.62 5.25
C SER A 230 -20.70 -4.59 5.52
N GLU A 231 -21.35 -3.42 5.39
CA GLU A 231 -22.80 -3.25 5.58
C GLU A 231 -23.54 -2.95 4.25
N VAL A 232 -22.88 -3.15 3.11
CA VAL A 232 -23.52 -2.94 1.81
C VAL A 232 -24.70 -3.90 1.64
N SER A 233 -25.88 -3.32 1.49
CA SER A 233 -27.14 -4.05 1.28
C SER A 233 -27.61 -4.09 -0.18
N PHE A 234 -27.12 -3.17 -1.01
CA PHE A 234 -27.46 -3.09 -2.42
C PHE A 234 -26.35 -2.42 -3.24
N SER A 235 -26.14 -2.92 -4.46
CA SER A 235 -25.28 -2.29 -5.47
C SER A 235 -25.84 -2.54 -6.86
N SER A 236 -25.94 -1.48 -7.67
CA SER A 236 -26.34 -1.60 -9.08
C SER A 236 -25.17 -1.67 -10.05
N ILE A 237 -23.92 -1.71 -9.56
CA ILE A 237 -22.69 -1.63 -10.39
C ILE A 237 -22.64 -2.69 -11.50
N GLY A 238 -23.20 -3.88 -11.25
CA GLY A 238 -23.21 -4.98 -12.21
C GLY A 238 -24.38 -4.94 -13.24
N THR A 239 -25.28 -3.94 -13.13
CA THR A 239 -26.47 -3.86 -13.97
C THR A 239 -26.59 -2.58 -14.76
N VAL A 240 -25.78 -1.54 -14.43
CA VAL A 240 -25.74 -0.29 -15.19
C VAL A 240 -24.70 -0.39 -16.31
N GLU A 241 -24.93 0.36 -17.39
CA GLU A 241 -23.98 0.44 -18.51
C GLU A 241 -22.74 1.25 -18.13
N ASP A 242 -21.62 1.00 -18.81
CA ASP A 242 -20.39 1.77 -18.64
C ASP A 242 -20.65 3.27 -18.87
N GLY A 243 -20.08 4.11 -18.04
CA GLY A 243 -20.29 5.55 -18.03
C GLY A 243 -21.53 6.01 -17.25
N GLN A 244 -22.37 5.09 -16.77
CA GLN A 244 -23.55 5.45 -15.99
C GLN A 244 -23.25 5.43 -14.48
N PRO A 245 -23.89 6.34 -13.70
CA PRO A 245 -23.79 6.34 -12.25
C PRO A 245 -24.46 5.10 -11.66
N ALA A 246 -23.79 4.49 -10.67
CA ALA A 246 -24.32 3.35 -9.94
C ALA A 246 -24.78 3.73 -8.53
N CYS A 247 -25.81 3.04 -8.07
CA CYS A 247 -26.30 3.13 -6.70
C CYS A 247 -25.56 2.11 -5.81
N MET A 248 -25.19 2.54 -4.59
CA MET A 248 -24.67 1.65 -3.55
C MET A 248 -25.21 2.10 -2.19
N LEU A 249 -25.81 1.18 -1.44
CA LEU A 249 -26.45 1.46 -0.15
C LEU A 249 -25.76 0.70 0.98
N GLY A 250 -25.63 1.34 2.16
CA GLY A 250 -25.02 0.73 3.33
C GLY A 250 -23.49 0.81 3.34
N LEU A 251 -22.89 1.70 2.53
CA LEU A 251 -21.44 1.93 2.55
C LEU A 251 -21.07 2.81 3.75
N ARG A 252 -20.04 2.39 4.51
CA ARG A 252 -19.49 3.21 5.60
C ARG A 252 -18.21 3.91 5.14
N LEU A 253 -18.06 5.16 5.57
CA LEU A 253 -16.88 5.98 5.31
C LEU A 253 -16.24 6.40 6.63
N HIS A 254 -14.93 6.18 6.77
CA HIS A 254 -14.15 6.67 7.91
C HIS A 254 -13.00 7.54 7.40
N MET A 255 -12.74 8.65 8.07
CA MET A 255 -11.58 9.50 7.85
C MET A 255 -10.68 9.43 9.07
N LEU A 256 -9.51 8.85 8.92
CA LEU A 256 -8.54 8.66 9.98
C LEU A 256 -7.37 9.63 9.81
N VAL A 257 -6.90 10.15 10.93
CA VAL A 257 -5.66 10.93 11.03
C VAL A 257 -4.69 10.24 11.99
N THR A 258 -3.46 10.70 12.09
CA THR A 258 -2.48 10.20 13.06
C THR A 258 -3.10 10.09 14.47
N GLY A 259 -2.98 8.91 15.09
CA GLY A 259 -3.60 8.59 16.38
C GLY A 259 -4.97 7.90 16.29
N ALA A 260 -5.60 7.84 15.11
CA ALA A 260 -6.80 7.02 14.89
C ALA A 260 -6.41 5.67 14.28
N THR A 261 -7.25 4.66 14.50
CA THR A 261 -7.02 3.29 14.04
C THR A 261 -8.28 2.68 13.43
N PHE A 262 -8.10 1.66 12.60
CA PHE A 262 -9.20 0.82 12.09
C PHE A 262 -8.78 -0.64 12.05
N ASN A 263 -9.60 -1.52 12.56
CA ASN A 263 -9.34 -2.95 12.51
C ASN A 263 -10.05 -3.58 11.29
N LEU A 264 -9.26 -4.07 10.34
CA LEU A 264 -9.73 -4.68 9.08
C LEU A 264 -10.50 -6.00 9.28
N LYS A 265 -10.37 -6.63 10.46
CA LYS A 265 -11.04 -7.89 10.78
C LYS A 265 -12.39 -7.67 11.42
N THR A 266 -12.50 -6.69 12.31
CA THR A 266 -13.73 -6.38 13.06
C THR A 266 -14.53 -5.23 12.48
N HIS A 267 -13.95 -4.48 11.51
CA HIS A 267 -14.52 -3.27 10.92
C HIS A 267 -14.84 -2.17 11.95
N VAL A 268 -14.02 -2.08 12.99
CA VAL A 268 -14.17 -1.09 14.07
C VAL A 268 -13.08 -0.02 13.94
N ALA A 269 -13.52 1.24 13.87
CA ALA A 269 -12.65 2.41 13.98
C ALA A 269 -12.53 2.86 15.44
N SER A 270 -11.37 3.41 15.81
CA SER A 270 -11.12 3.99 17.13
C SER A 270 -10.33 5.30 17.02
N ALA A 271 -10.72 6.26 17.85
CA ALA A 271 -10.04 7.55 18.01
C ALA A 271 -9.60 7.78 19.48
N THR A 272 -9.47 6.71 20.27
CA THR A 272 -9.19 6.77 21.71
C THR A 272 -7.91 7.57 22.02
N ALA A 273 -6.85 7.42 21.22
CA ALA A 273 -5.62 8.16 21.43
C ALA A 273 -5.77 9.69 21.22
N LEU A 274 -6.73 10.11 20.38
CA LEU A 274 -7.01 11.53 20.13
C LEU A 274 -7.79 12.20 21.29
N THR A 275 -8.51 11.41 22.07
CA THR A 275 -9.29 11.91 23.21
C THR A 275 -8.47 12.00 24.49
N GLN A 276 -7.43 11.16 24.63
CA GLN A 276 -6.55 11.13 25.81
C GLN A 276 -5.45 12.20 25.81
N SER A 277 -5.13 12.79 24.66
CA SER A 277 -4.10 13.83 24.53
C SER A 277 -4.57 15.24 24.95
N LYS A 278 -5.78 15.38 25.49
CA LYS A 278 -6.37 16.67 25.93
C LYS A 278 -6.49 16.79 27.46
N GLU A 279 -6.03 15.81 28.21
CA GLU A 279 -5.84 15.86 29.66
C GLU A 279 -4.34 16.06 30.02
#